data_fe96770ed77d281029a9697b4d3e0512
#
_entry.id   fe96770ed77d281029a9697b4d3e0512
#
_cell.length_a   1.000
_cell.length_b   1.000
_cell.length_c   1.000
_cell.angle_alpha   90.00
_cell.angle_beta   90.00
_cell.angle_gamma   90.00
#
_symmetry.space_group_name_H-M   'P 1'
#
loop_
_entity.id
_entity.type
_entity.pdbx_description
1 polymer ?
#
loop_
_entity_poly.entity_id
_entity_poly.type
_entity_poly.pdbx_seq_one_letter_code
_entity_poly.pdbx_strand_id
1 'polypeptide(L)'
;MAENDITRKKKIRKKIIGWSKAVIIIYCSIGIALYYLQEKLMFHPDPLPHDYVFKFNVPFNEINIPMNSRDTLNLVQFFPKEGRAKGVVLYFHGNRGNINRYAKYAANFTRNGYQVFMADYPGYGKTTGKLSEENLYKQAMEVYKLAHSKFNDDSIIIYGKSLGSGIASWLASKKNCKRLILETPYYSMPDLFSNYAPIYPTSAMAHFKLPTFEYLQEVKAPVTIFHGNDDGVIPYDNSHKLTKKFKQGDEFITIENGGHNNLNDFAVFHQKLDSLLNIK
;
A
#
# COMPACT_ATOMS: atom_id res chain seq x y z
N MET A 1 -43.43 51.36 7.31
CA MET A 1 -42.40 50.75 6.45
C MET A 1 -41.20 50.22 7.24
N ALA A 2 -40.61 50.92 8.22
CA ALA A 2 -39.44 50.49 8.98
C ALA A 2 -39.66 49.21 9.83
N GLU A 3 -40.84 49.05 10.43
CA GLU A 3 -41.17 47.90 11.29
C GLU A 3 -41.26 46.56 10.53
N ASN A 4 -41.76 46.59 9.29
CA ASN A 4 -41.80 45.45 8.40
C ASN A 4 -40.41 44.99 7.93
N ASP A 5 -39.46 45.93 7.76
CA ASP A 5 -38.09 45.62 7.36
C ASP A 5 -37.28 45.00 8.48
N ILE A 6 -37.47 45.45 9.73
CA ILE A 6 -36.85 44.88 10.93
C ILE A 6 -37.34 43.41 11.15
N THR A 7 -38.62 43.18 11.01
CA THR A 7 -39.23 41.84 11.16
C THR A 7 -38.73 40.87 10.08
N ARG A 8 -38.61 41.33 8.82
CA ARG A 8 -38.05 40.58 7.70
C ARG A 8 -36.58 40.20 7.94
N LYS A 9 -35.75 41.17 8.40
CA LYS A 9 -34.34 40.93 8.73
C LYS A 9 -34.17 39.90 9.86
N LYS A 10 -34.98 39.95 10.91
CA LYS A 10 -34.99 38.96 12.01
C LYS A 10 -35.34 37.58 11.50
N LYS A 11 -36.33 37.42 10.60
CA LYS A 11 -36.75 36.13 10.02
C LYS A 11 -35.65 35.53 9.12
N ILE A 12 -34.98 36.37 8.32
CA ILE A 12 -33.85 35.95 7.49
C ILE A 12 -32.68 35.49 8.38
N ARG A 13 -32.32 36.26 9.42
CA ARG A 13 -31.27 35.89 10.36
C ARG A 13 -31.54 34.54 11.07
N LYS A 14 -32.79 34.30 11.51
CA LYS A 14 -33.17 33.01 12.10
C LYS A 14 -33.00 31.85 11.11
N LYS A 15 -33.39 32.05 9.83
CA LYS A 15 -33.19 31.04 8.78
C LYS A 15 -31.69 30.77 8.54
N ILE A 16 -30.87 31.82 8.42
CA ILE A 16 -29.42 31.66 8.23
C ILE A 16 -28.81 30.89 9.40
N ILE A 17 -29.13 31.24 10.63
CA ILE A 17 -28.64 30.53 11.84
C ILE A 17 -29.10 29.06 11.82
N GLY A 18 -30.37 28.79 11.42
CA GLY A 18 -30.88 27.42 11.29
C GLY A 18 -30.09 26.61 10.26
N TRP A 19 -29.86 27.17 9.08
CA TRP A 19 -29.09 26.52 8.03
C TRP A 19 -27.60 26.32 8.44
N SER A 20 -26.98 27.32 9.10
CA SER A 20 -25.60 27.18 9.59
C SER A 20 -25.46 26.04 10.60
N LYS A 21 -26.44 25.92 11.54
CA LYS A 21 -26.47 24.79 12.48
C LYS A 21 -26.60 23.45 11.77
N ALA A 22 -27.47 23.34 10.76
CA ALA A 22 -27.64 22.11 10.00
C ALA A 22 -26.36 21.72 9.25
N VAL A 23 -25.67 22.68 8.61
CA VAL A 23 -24.39 22.46 7.92
C VAL A 23 -23.33 21.97 8.89
N ILE A 24 -23.21 22.60 10.08
CA ILE A 24 -22.25 22.18 11.11
C ILE A 24 -22.54 20.75 11.58
N ILE A 25 -23.81 20.41 11.84
CA ILE A 25 -24.20 19.05 12.26
C ILE A 25 -23.82 18.04 11.20
N ILE A 26 -24.14 18.30 9.93
CA ILE A 26 -23.80 17.44 8.81
C ILE A 26 -22.27 17.26 8.71
N TYR A 27 -21.51 18.34 8.76
CA TYR A 27 -20.05 18.31 8.73
C TYR A 27 -19.49 17.44 9.87
N CYS A 28 -19.92 17.67 11.11
CA CYS A 28 -19.48 16.87 12.25
C CYS A 28 -19.88 15.40 12.13
N SER A 29 -21.10 15.11 11.67
CA SER A 29 -21.59 13.73 11.51
C SER A 29 -20.78 12.96 10.47
N ILE A 30 -20.48 13.59 9.32
CA ILE A 30 -19.62 13.00 8.28
C ILE A 30 -18.20 12.82 8.81
N GLY A 31 -17.65 13.82 9.51
CA GLY A 31 -16.31 13.73 10.11
C GLY A 31 -16.18 12.58 11.11
N ILE A 32 -17.20 12.41 11.97
CA ILE A 32 -17.29 11.27 12.91
C ILE A 32 -17.36 9.95 12.15
N ALA A 33 -18.20 9.86 11.13
CA ALA A 33 -18.32 8.66 10.31
C ALA A 33 -16.98 8.31 9.63
N LEU A 34 -16.31 9.29 9.01
CA LEU A 34 -14.99 9.10 8.39
C LEU A 34 -13.95 8.63 9.43
N TYR A 35 -13.94 9.20 10.62
CA TYR A 35 -13.01 8.83 11.70
C TYR A 35 -13.19 7.36 12.13
N TYR A 36 -14.40 6.90 12.35
CA TYR A 36 -14.66 5.54 12.84
C TYR A 36 -14.71 4.48 11.73
N LEU A 37 -15.03 4.87 10.49
CA LEU A 37 -15.17 3.93 9.38
C LEU A 37 -13.94 3.86 8.47
N GLN A 38 -12.90 4.67 8.68
CA GLN A 38 -11.74 4.76 7.79
C GLN A 38 -11.07 3.41 7.53
N GLU A 39 -10.96 2.55 8.54
CA GLU A 39 -10.36 1.23 8.38
C GLU A 39 -11.19 0.36 7.43
N LYS A 40 -12.51 0.37 7.55
CA LYS A 40 -13.42 -0.36 6.64
C LYS A 40 -13.40 0.20 5.22
N LEU A 41 -13.16 1.49 5.07
CA LEU A 41 -13.03 2.13 3.76
C LEU A 41 -11.67 1.86 3.11
N MET A 42 -10.63 1.71 3.91
CA MET A 42 -9.26 1.53 3.45
C MET A 42 -8.88 0.06 3.25
N PHE A 43 -9.28 -0.84 4.15
CA PHE A 43 -8.91 -2.25 4.13
C PHE A 43 -10.11 -3.11 3.73
N HIS A 44 -9.89 -3.96 2.74
CA HIS A 44 -10.90 -4.89 2.22
C HIS A 44 -10.34 -6.32 2.26
N PRO A 45 -10.14 -6.88 3.46
CA PRO A 45 -9.63 -8.23 3.61
C PRO A 45 -10.62 -9.27 3.06
N ASP A 46 -10.06 -10.38 2.60
CA ASP A 46 -10.79 -11.59 2.25
C ASP A 46 -10.19 -12.74 3.07
N PRO A 47 -10.69 -12.96 4.31
CA PRO A 47 -10.16 -13.97 5.20
C PRO A 47 -10.46 -15.39 4.68
N LEU A 48 -9.50 -16.30 4.89
CA LEU A 48 -9.61 -17.70 4.50
C LEU A 48 -9.65 -18.61 5.75
N PRO A 49 -10.35 -19.74 5.68
CA PRO A 49 -10.28 -20.75 6.73
C PRO A 49 -8.82 -21.24 6.93
N HIS A 50 -8.49 -21.64 8.15
CA HIS A 50 -7.13 -22.12 8.46
C HIS A 50 -6.73 -23.35 7.63
N ASP A 51 -7.67 -24.22 7.31
CA ASP A 51 -7.50 -25.43 6.51
C ASP A 51 -7.59 -25.20 5.00
N TYR A 52 -7.74 -23.94 4.56
CA TYR A 52 -7.74 -23.63 3.12
C TYR A 52 -6.45 -24.08 2.44
N VAL A 53 -6.58 -24.76 1.32
CA VAL A 53 -5.45 -25.26 0.51
C VAL A 53 -5.25 -24.37 -0.69
N PHE A 54 -4.12 -23.65 -0.73
CA PHE A 54 -3.76 -22.83 -1.89
C PHE A 54 -3.52 -23.70 -3.13
N LYS A 55 -3.88 -23.17 -4.30
CA LYS A 55 -3.66 -23.80 -5.61
C LYS A 55 -3.11 -22.77 -6.58
N PHE A 56 -1.84 -22.89 -6.92
CA PHE A 56 -1.16 -21.99 -7.85
C PHE A 56 -0.45 -22.78 -8.95
N ASN A 57 -0.32 -22.16 -10.13
CA ASN A 57 0.38 -22.78 -11.28
C ASN A 57 1.92 -22.61 -11.23
N VAL A 58 2.43 -21.96 -10.20
CA VAL A 58 3.86 -21.76 -9.94
C VAL A 58 4.23 -22.61 -8.72
N PRO A 59 5.40 -23.26 -8.70
CA PRO A 59 5.85 -24.00 -7.52
C PRO A 59 5.87 -23.10 -6.30
N PHE A 60 5.30 -23.57 -5.18
CA PHE A 60 5.19 -22.78 -3.97
C PHE A 60 5.29 -23.63 -2.70
N ASN A 61 5.62 -22.96 -1.58
CA ASN A 61 5.46 -23.48 -0.22
C ASN A 61 4.66 -22.47 0.60
N GLU A 62 3.78 -22.98 1.44
CA GLU A 62 3.09 -22.20 2.47
C GLU A 62 3.88 -22.27 3.77
N ILE A 63 4.05 -21.13 4.45
CA ILE A 63 4.72 -21.03 5.75
C ILE A 63 3.82 -20.25 6.70
N ASN A 64 3.65 -20.79 7.89
CA ASN A 64 2.98 -20.12 9.01
C ASN A 64 4.03 -19.74 10.05
N ILE A 65 4.17 -18.43 10.30
CA ILE A 65 5.12 -17.87 11.26
C ILE A 65 4.35 -17.45 12.51
N PRO A 66 4.57 -18.06 13.69
CA PRO A 66 3.96 -17.60 14.92
C PRO A 66 4.47 -16.20 15.27
N MET A 67 3.54 -15.24 15.40
CA MET A 67 3.84 -13.87 15.81
C MET A 67 3.79 -13.71 17.33
N ASN A 68 2.95 -14.51 17.97
CA ASN A 68 2.79 -14.66 19.40
C ASN A 68 1.99 -15.95 19.70
N SER A 69 1.51 -16.15 20.93
CA SER A 69 0.74 -17.35 21.32
C SER A 69 -0.63 -17.50 20.63
N ARG A 70 -1.14 -16.46 19.95
CA ARG A 70 -2.48 -16.46 19.31
C ARG A 70 -2.43 -16.10 17.84
N ASP A 71 -1.46 -15.30 17.42
CA ASP A 71 -1.41 -14.71 16.09
C ASP A 71 -0.35 -15.39 15.23
N THR A 72 -0.71 -15.61 13.99
CA THR A 72 0.12 -16.27 12.96
C THR A 72 0.17 -15.41 11.71
N LEU A 73 1.36 -15.23 11.17
CA LEU A 73 1.59 -14.65 9.86
C LEU A 73 1.63 -15.79 8.83
N ASN A 74 0.71 -15.78 7.89
CA ASN A 74 0.72 -16.70 6.74
C ASN A 74 1.48 -16.07 5.57
N LEU A 75 2.39 -16.82 5.01
CA LEU A 75 3.26 -16.42 3.91
C LEU A 75 3.31 -17.55 2.87
N VAL A 76 3.27 -17.19 1.60
CA VAL A 76 3.53 -18.10 0.48
C VAL A 76 4.85 -17.73 -0.18
N GLN A 77 5.73 -18.74 -0.32
CA GLN A 77 6.97 -18.65 -1.07
C GLN A 77 6.75 -19.24 -2.46
N PHE A 78 6.89 -18.43 -3.50
CA PHE A 78 6.88 -18.89 -4.89
C PHE A 78 8.32 -19.09 -5.38
N PHE A 79 8.54 -20.11 -6.16
CA PHE A 79 9.86 -20.50 -6.65
C PHE A 79 9.99 -20.34 -8.16
N PRO A 80 11.18 -20.04 -8.69
CA PRO A 80 11.48 -20.24 -10.10
C PRO A 80 11.22 -21.69 -10.51
N LYS A 81 10.78 -21.92 -11.75
CA LYS A 81 10.55 -23.29 -12.25
C LYS A 81 11.83 -24.10 -12.34
N GLU A 82 12.95 -23.44 -12.64
CA GLU A 82 14.24 -24.07 -12.88
C GLU A 82 15.36 -23.34 -12.16
N GLY A 83 16.38 -24.07 -11.75
CA GLY A 83 17.61 -23.55 -11.20
C GLY A 83 17.53 -23.04 -9.76
N ARG A 84 18.68 -22.61 -9.26
CA ARG A 84 18.79 -21.96 -7.95
C ARG A 84 18.37 -20.49 -8.08
N ALA A 85 17.53 -20.03 -7.15
CA ALA A 85 17.12 -18.64 -7.12
C ALA A 85 18.32 -17.70 -6.93
N LYS A 86 18.41 -16.64 -7.72
CA LYS A 86 19.44 -15.60 -7.64
C LYS A 86 19.17 -14.54 -6.57
N GLY A 87 17.97 -14.57 -5.98
CA GLY A 87 17.55 -13.65 -4.94
C GLY A 87 16.08 -13.86 -4.59
N VAL A 88 15.53 -12.94 -3.80
CA VAL A 88 14.15 -12.97 -3.34
C VAL A 88 13.50 -11.59 -3.46
N VAL A 89 12.22 -11.59 -3.82
CA VAL A 89 11.35 -10.41 -3.80
C VAL A 89 10.41 -10.53 -2.61
N LEU A 90 10.44 -9.56 -1.70
CA LEU A 90 9.47 -9.41 -0.62
C LEU A 90 8.31 -8.59 -1.17
N TYR A 91 7.19 -9.25 -1.47
CA TYR A 91 6.05 -8.64 -2.14
C TYR A 91 4.96 -8.26 -1.13
N PHE A 92 4.79 -6.96 -0.91
CA PHE A 92 3.72 -6.39 -0.11
C PHE A 92 2.56 -5.96 -1.00
N HIS A 93 1.44 -6.67 -0.87
CA HIS A 93 0.30 -6.51 -1.77
C HIS A 93 -0.59 -5.29 -1.46
N GLY A 94 -1.58 -5.03 -2.31
CA GLY A 94 -2.55 -3.95 -2.13
C GLY A 94 -3.62 -4.26 -1.08
N ASN A 95 -4.57 -3.35 -0.92
CA ASN A 95 -5.55 -3.35 0.17
C ASN A 95 -6.74 -4.31 0.01
N ARG A 96 -6.87 -5.04 -1.09
CA ARG A 96 -8.05 -5.90 -1.36
C ARG A 96 -7.69 -7.36 -1.51
N GLY A 97 -8.54 -8.24 -0.98
CA GLY A 97 -8.42 -9.69 -1.16
C GLY A 97 -7.36 -10.30 -0.26
N ASN A 98 -6.58 -11.23 -0.78
CA ASN A 98 -5.51 -11.96 -0.11
C ASN A 98 -4.49 -12.44 -1.14
N ILE A 99 -3.54 -13.30 -0.76
CA ILE A 99 -2.49 -13.83 -1.65
C ILE A 99 -3.08 -14.45 -2.93
N ASN A 100 -4.25 -15.10 -2.90
CA ASN A 100 -4.86 -15.69 -4.12
C ASN A 100 -5.02 -14.65 -5.24
N ARG A 101 -5.38 -13.41 -4.88
CA ARG A 101 -5.55 -12.32 -5.84
C ARG A 101 -4.23 -11.90 -6.47
N TYR A 102 -3.14 -11.93 -5.71
CA TYR A 102 -1.84 -11.37 -6.09
C TYR A 102 -0.86 -12.42 -6.59
N ALA A 103 -1.09 -13.70 -6.33
CA ALA A 103 -0.21 -14.81 -6.72
C ALA A 103 0.15 -14.82 -8.21
N LYS A 104 -0.77 -14.39 -9.09
CA LYS A 104 -0.52 -14.25 -10.52
C LYS A 104 0.67 -13.35 -10.86
N TYR A 105 0.97 -12.37 -10.02
CA TYR A 105 2.10 -11.45 -10.22
C TYR A 105 3.45 -12.04 -9.81
N ALA A 106 3.47 -13.16 -9.08
CA ALA A 106 4.70 -13.87 -8.76
C ALA A 106 5.47 -14.28 -10.00
N ALA A 107 4.77 -14.59 -11.10
CA ALA A 107 5.38 -14.95 -12.38
C ALA A 107 6.30 -13.87 -12.95
N ASN A 108 6.05 -12.58 -12.68
CA ASN A 108 6.89 -11.47 -13.11
C ASN A 108 8.33 -11.58 -12.58
N PHE A 109 8.49 -12.17 -11.42
CA PHE A 109 9.76 -12.29 -10.71
C PHE A 109 10.34 -13.70 -10.85
N THR A 110 9.51 -14.75 -10.77
CA THR A 110 9.99 -16.13 -10.83
C THR A 110 10.54 -16.47 -12.21
N ARG A 111 9.99 -15.94 -13.30
CA ARG A 111 10.56 -16.07 -14.65
C ARG A 111 11.94 -15.42 -14.79
N ASN A 112 12.25 -14.43 -13.94
CA ASN A 112 13.53 -13.76 -13.86
C ASN A 112 14.49 -14.39 -12.83
N GLY A 113 14.15 -15.57 -12.30
CA GLY A 113 15.01 -16.33 -11.39
C GLY A 113 14.96 -15.87 -9.91
N TYR A 114 13.97 -15.10 -9.50
CA TYR A 114 13.77 -14.72 -8.10
C TYR A 114 12.72 -15.59 -7.42
N GLN A 115 12.94 -15.93 -6.15
CA GLN A 115 11.82 -16.32 -5.27
C GLN A 115 10.94 -15.12 -4.99
N VAL A 116 9.66 -15.36 -4.63
CA VAL A 116 8.75 -14.32 -4.14
C VAL A 116 8.20 -14.75 -2.79
N PHE A 117 8.39 -13.92 -1.78
CA PHE A 117 7.75 -14.06 -0.48
C PHE A 117 6.58 -13.10 -0.41
N MET A 118 5.38 -13.64 -0.40
CA MET A 118 4.14 -12.87 -0.35
C MET A 118 3.40 -13.22 0.93
N ALA A 119 3.17 -12.23 1.79
CA ALA A 119 2.52 -12.40 3.08
C ALA A 119 1.18 -11.66 3.09
N ASP A 120 0.16 -12.27 3.69
CA ASP A 120 -1.11 -11.63 3.99
C ASP A 120 -1.01 -10.79 5.27
N TYR A 121 -1.70 -9.65 5.31
CA TYR A 121 -1.76 -8.77 6.47
C TYR A 121 -2.72 -9.31 7.54
N PRO A 122 -2.70 -8.78 8.80
CA PRO A 122 -3.67 -9.19 9.83
C PRO A 122 -5.11 -9.06 9.33
N GLY A 123 -5.87 -10.18 9.43
CA GLY A 123 -7.24 -10.28 8.93
C GLY A 123 -7.38 -10.62 7.45
N TYR A 124 -6.27 -10.69 6.69
CA TYR A 124 -6.25 -11.11 5.29
C TYR A 124 -5.86 -12.58 5.20
N GLY A 125 -6.45 -13.32 4.25
CA GLY A 125 -6.15 -14.71 4.02
C GLY A 125 -6.18 -15.53 5.31
N LYS A 126 -5.11 -16.25 5.60
CA LYS A 126 -4.97 -17.04 6.84
C LYS A 126 -4.22 -16.29 7.96
N THR A 127 -3.77 -15.06 7.72
CA THR A 127 -3.05 -14.27 8.73
C THR A 127 -4.00 -13.76 9.79
N THR A 128 -3.67 -14.02 11.06
CA THR A 128 -4.44 -13.58 12.21
C THR A 128 -3.82 -12.38 12.91
N GLY A 129 -4.53 -11.81 13.86
CA GLY A 129 -4.06 -10.68 14.67
C GLY A 129 -4.80 -9.37 14.36
N LYS A 130 -4.48 -8.36 15.16
CA LYS A 130 -5.08 -7.03 15.03
C LYS A 130 -4.44 -6.27 13.87
N LEU A 131 -5.25 -5.74 12.96
CA LEU A 131 -4.80 -4.83 11.93
C LEU A 131 -4.40 -3.49 12.57
N SER A 132 -3.14 -3.14 12.49
CA SER A 132 -2.58 -1.87 12.94
C SER A 132 -1.28 -1.59 12.19
N GLU A 133 -0.91 -0.33 12.07
CA GLU A 133 0.34 0.08 11.40
C GLU A 133 1.56 -0.61 12.04
N GLU A 134 1.60 -0.69 13.36
CA GLU A 134 2.66 -1.38 14.10
C GLU A 134 2.76 -2.87 13.73
N ASN A 135 1.61 -3.57 13.63
CA ASN A 135 1.61 -4.99 13.29
C ASN A 135 1.97 -5.23 11.82
N LEU A 136 1.59 -4.34 10.91
CA LEU A 136 2.06 -4.40 9.51
C LEU A 136 3.59 -4.33 9.44
N TYR A 137 4.20 -3.45 10.22
CA TYR A 137 5.67 -3.32 10.27
C TYR A 137 6.34 -4.51 10.94
N LYS A 138 5.78 -5.03 12.04
CA LYS A 138 6.29 -6.25 12.68
C LYS A 138 6.30 -7.42 11.71
N GLN A 139 5.19 -7.61 10.98
CA GLN A 139 5.10 -8.69 9.98
C GLN A 139 6.09 -8.50 8.84
N ALA A 140 6.24 -7.28 8.30
CA ALA A 140 7.23 -7.00 7.27
C ALA A 140 8.66 -7.33 7.75
N MET A 141 8.97 -7.05 9.01
CA MET A 141 10.26 -7.40 9.60
C MET A 141 10.48 -8.92 9.70
N GLU A 142 9.45 -9.70 10.06
CA GLU A 142 9.56 -11.18 10.09
C GLU A 142 9.75 -11.77 8.69
N VAL A 143 9.05 -11.23 7.69
CA VAL A 143 9.26 -11.61 6.28
C VAL A 143 10.71 -11.33 5.86
N TYR A 144 11.25 -10.16 6.24
CA TYR A 144 12.64 -9.81 5.95
C TYR A 144 13.63 -10.75 6.66
N LYS A 145 13.44 -11.04 7.94
CA LYS A 145 14.32 -11.97 8.70
C LYS A 145 14.37 -13.35 8.04
N LEU A 146 13.21 -13.86 7.63
CA LEU A 146 13.12 -15.13 6.91
C LEU A 146 13.89 -15.09 5.59
N ALA A 147 13.76 -14.02 4.84
CA ALA A 147 14.49 -13.83 3.58
C ALA A 147 16.00 -13.70 3.82
N HIS A 148 16.41 -12.87 4.79
CA HIS A 148 17.81 -12.62 5.13
C HIS A 148 18.54 -13.87 5.68
N SER A 149 17.80 -14.83 6.23
CA SER A 149 18.38 -16.12 6.63
C SER A 149 18.84 -16.98 5.44
N LYS A 150 18.41 -16.64 4.22
CA LYS A 150 18.68 -17.41 2.98
C LYS A 150 19.38 -16.61 1.89
N PHE A 151 19.30 -15.29 1.94
CA PHE A 151 19.78 -14.37 0.91
C PHE A 151 20.49 -13.17 1.55
N ASN A 152 21.57 -12.70 0.94
CA ASN A 152 22.24 -11.46 1.33
C ASN A 152 21.40 -10.24 0.90
N ASP A 153 21.66 -9.09 1.51
CA ASP A 153 20.96 -7.83 1.25
C ASP A 153 20.96 -7.42 -0.24
N ASP A 154 22.06 -7.67 -0.95
CA ASP A 154 22.25 -7.40 -2.37
C ASP A 154 21.43 -8.31 -3.31
N SER A 155 20.78 -9.32 -2.74
CA SER A 155 19.91 -10.26 -3.44
C SER A 155 18.45 -10.16 -3.00
N ILE A 156 18.12 -9.22 -2.07
CA ILE A 156 16.76 -8.96 -1.60
C ILE A 156 16.21 -7.74 -2.30
N ILE A 157 15.08 -7.89 -2.99
CA ILE A 157 14.30 -6.80 -3.55
C ILE A 157 13.05 -6.64 -2.70
N ILE A 158 12.74 -5.40 -2.32
CA ILE A 158 11.50 -5.07 -1.61
C ILE A 158 10.53 -4.45 -2.61
N TYR A 159 9.34 -5.03 -2.73
CA TYR A 159 8.31 -4.61 -3.67
C TYR A 159 7.03 -4.28 -2.93
N GLY A 160 6.46 -3.11 -3.19
CA GLY A 160 5.20 -2.68 -2.61
C GLY A 160 4.20 -2.19 -3.65
N LYS A 161 2.98 -2.77 -3.64
CA LYS A 161 1.89 -2.32 -4.50
C LYS A 161 0.83 -1.58 -3.70
N SER A 162 0.45 -0.37 -4.14
CA SER A 162 -0.63 0.41 -3.52
C SER A 162 -0.43 0.51 -2.00
N LEU A 163 -1.36 0.00 -1.16
CA LEU A 163 -1.19 -0.07 0.30
C LEU A 163 0.19 -0.59 0.71
N GLY A 164 0.66 -1.65 0.06
CA GLY A 164 1.95 -2.28 0.35
C GLY A 164 3.16 -1.37 0.11
N SER A 165 3.01 -0.27 -0.63
CA SER A 165 4.11 0.65 -0.92
C SER A 165 4.62 1.37 0.33
N GLY A 166 3.73 1.76 1.26
CA GLY A 166 4.13 2.35 2.54
C GLY A 166 4.85 1.34 3.43
N ILE A 167 4.38 0.09 3.46
CA ILE A 167 5.00 -1.00 4.23
C ILE A 167 6.39 -1.33 3.66
N ALA A 168 6.49 -1.46 2.34
CA ALA A 168 7.74 -1.71 1.63
C ALA A 168 8.76 -0.59 1.86
N SER A 169 8.32 0.66 1.79
CA SER A 169 9.17 1.84 2.03
C SER A 169 9.66 1.89 3.47
N TRP A 170 8.77 1.61 4.44
CA TRP A 170 9.18 1.49 5.85
C TRP A 170 10.25 0.42 6.04
N LEU A 171 10.03 -0.77 5.49
CA LEU A 171 11.00 -1.85 5.63
C LEU A 171 12.35 -1.49 5.00
N ALA A 172 12.35 -0.93 3.80
CA ALA A 172 13.57 -0.50 3.11
C ALA A 172 14.28 0.67 3.81
N SER A 173 13.58 1.50 4.59
CA SER A 173 14.20 2.53 5.43
C SER A 173 14.94 1.95 6.65
N LYS A 174 14.56 0.75 7.09
CA LYS A 174 15.14 0.09 8.28
C LYS A 174 16.13 -1.03 7.95
N LYS A 175 16.11 -1.52 6.71
CA LYS A 175 16.92 -2.66 6.25
C LYS A 175 17.56 -2.38 4.90
N ASN A 176 18.77 -2.91 4.71
CA ASN A 176 19.39 -2.86 3.40
C ASN A 176 18.70 -3.85 2.45
N CYS A 177 18.68 -3.50 1.17
CA CYS A 177 18.19 -4.35 0.11
C CYS A 177 18.86 -3.96 -1.22
N LYS A 178 18.76 -4.81 -2.23
CA LYS A 178 19.25 -4.53 -3.57
C LYS A 178 18.53 -3.35 -4.22
N ARG A 179 17.19 -3.30 -4.06
CA ARG A 179 16.31 -2.28 -4.65
C ARG A 179 14.98 -2.22 -3.96
N LEU A 180 14.39 -1.03 -3.90
CA LEU A 180 12.99 -0.81 -3.57
C LEU A 180 12.20 -0.53 -4.85
N ILE A 181 11.14 -1.29 -5.10
CA ILE A 181 10.24 -1.08 -6.24
C ILE A 181 8.83 -0.81 -5.71
N LEU A 182 8.24 0.29 -6.14
CA LEU A 182 6.90 0.70 -5.73
C LEU A 182 5.98 0.78 -6.95
N GLU A 183 4.87 0.06 -6.90
CA GLU A 183 3.81 0.10 -7.90
C GLU A 183 2.62 0.88 -7.37
N THR A 184 2.24 1.96 -8.05
CA THR A 184 1.15 2.88 -7.68
C THR A 184 1.21 3.33 -6.21
N PRO A 185 2.36 3.88 -5.74
CA PRO A 185 2.48 4.33 -4.36
C PRO A 185 1.71 5.61 -4.11
N TYR A 186 1.46 5.89 -2.82
CA TYR A 186 0.93 7.16 -2.31
C TYR A 186 1.99 7.92 -1.51
N TYR A 187 1.82 9.24 -1.39
CA TYR A 187 2.70 10.11 -0.61
C TYR A 187 2.64 9.81 0.90
N SER A 188 1.41 9.77 1.43
CA SER A 188 1.03 9.28 2.77
C SER A 188 -0.47 9.02 2.79
N MET A 189 -0.98 8.24 3.76
CA MET A 189 -2.44 8.03 3.87
C MET A 189 -3.20 9.33 4.16
N PRO A 190 -2.76 10.21 5.07
CA PRO A 190 -3.42 11.50 5.25
C PRO A 190 -3.45 12.38 3.99
N ASP A 191 -2.36 12.41 3.21
CA ASP A 191 -2.30 13.18 1.97
C ASP A 191 -3.22 12.57 0.90
N LEU A 192 -3.27 11.24 0.81
CA LEU A 192 -4.20 10.55 -0.09
C LEU A 192 -5.66 10.85 0.30
N PHE A 193 -6.00 10.78 1.59
CA PHE A 193 -7.34 11.08 2.07
C PHE A 193 -7.75 12.53 1.83
N SER A 194 -6.79 13.47 1.87
CA SER A 194 -7.08 14.88 1.58
C SER A 194 -7.58 15.11 0.14
N ASN A 195 -7.24 14.24 -0.81
CA ASN A 195 -7.79 14.31 -2.18
C ASN A 195 -9.29 13.96 -2.21
N TYR A 196 -9.76 13.12 -1.30
CA TYR A 196 -11.16 12.67 -1.24
C TYR A 196 -12.00 13.45 -0.24
N ALA A 197 -11.37 14.01 0.79
CA ALA A 197 -12.04 14.72 1.87
C ALA A 197 -11.29 16.02 2.24
N PRO A 198 -11.13 16.97 1.29
CA PRO A 198 -10.24 18.14 1.44
C PRO A 198 -10.65 19.10 2.55
N ILE A 199 -11.91 19.08 2.98
CA ILE A 199 -12.44 19.95 4.04
C ILE A 199 -12.19 19.41 5.46
N TYR A 200 -11.64 18.17 5.58
CA TYR A 200 -11.36 17.55 6.87
C TYR A 200 -9.86 17.58 7.20
N PRO A 201 -9.50 17.67 8.50
CA PRO A 201 -8.10 17.65 8.95
C PRO A 201 -7.56 16.21 8.94
N THR A 202 -7.35 15.66 7.72
CA THR A 202 -7.00 14.24 7.51
C THR A 202 -5.74 13.82 8.27
N SER A 203 -4.76 14.71 8.43
CA SER A 203 -3.54 14.43 9.19
C SER A 203 -3.79 14.14 10.67
N ALA A 204 -4.80 14.81 11.27
CA ALA A 204 -5.20 14.57 12.66
C ALA A 204 -6.12 13.37 12.80
N MET A 205 -6.92 13.07 11.77
CA MET A 205 -7.95 12.04 11.80
C MET A 205 -7.44 10.64 11.42
N ALA A 206 -6.41 10.53 10.58
CA ALA A 206 -5.96 9.24 10.06
C ALA A 206 -5.33 8.36 11.16
N HIS A 207 -5.84 7.13 11.31
CA HIS A 207 -5.26 6.10 12.20
C HIS A 207 -4.00 5.50 11.62
N PHE A 208 -3.96 5.31 10.31
CA PHE A 208 -2.79 4.86 9.56
C PHE A 208 -2.14 6.06 8.89
N LYS A 209 -0.88 6.29 9.17
CA LYS A 209 -0.10 7.40 8.56
C LYS A 209 0.62 6.92 7.32
N LEU A 210 1.34 5.80 7.42
CA LEU A 210 2.13 5.19 6.34
C LEU A 210 2.85 6.27 5.50
N PRO A 211 3.72 7.09 6.08
CA PRO A 211 4.31 8.25 5.42
C PRO A 211 5.44 7.82 4.47
N THR A 212 5.08 7.34 3.28
CA THR A 212 6.03 6.88 2.26
C THR A 212 7.12 7.92 2.00
N PHE A 213 6.77 9.21 1.96
CA PHE A 213 7.70 10.31 1.71
C PHE A 213 8.79 10.48 2.78
N GLU A 214 8.49 10.12 4.03
CA GLU A 214 9.49 10.17 5.11
C GLU A 214 10.43 8.97 4.98
N TYR A 215 9.88 7.77 4.76
CA TYR A 215 10.69 6.57 4.65
C TYR A 215 11.65 6.62 3.48
N LEU A 216 11.24 7.16 2.32
CA LEU A 216 12.13 7.28 1.15
C LEU A 216 13.40 8.09 1.42
N GLN A 217 13.38 9.01 2.38
CA GLN A 217 14.58 9.79 2.75
C GLN A 217 15.65 8.94 3.46
N GLU A 218 15.24 7.83 4.09
CA GLU A 218 16.14 6.92 4.80
C GLU A 218 16.54 5.69 3.96
N VAL A 219 15.88 5.45 2.82
CA VAL A 219 16.18 4.32 1.93
C VAL A 219 17.51 4.53 1.22
N LYS A 220 18.47 3.61 1.45
CA LYS A 220 19.81 3.66 0.80
C LYS A 220 19.80 3.04 -0.59
N ALA A 221 19.00 1.97 -0.77
CA ALA A 221 18.89 1.27 -2.04
C ALA A 221 18.28 2.17 -3.15
N PRO A 222 18.60 1.95 -4.42
CA PRO A 222 17.90 2.61 -5.52
C PRO A 222 16.40 2.35 -5.46
N VAL A 223 15.59 3.39 -5.69
CA VAL A 223 14.13 3.33 -5.69
C VAL A 223 13.62 3.45 -7.12
N THR A 224 12.69 2.58 -7.50
CA THR A 224 11.96 2.71 -8.76
C THR A 224 10.47 2.76 -8.49
N ILE A 225 9.81 3.79 -8.98
CA ILE A 225 8.35 3.95 -8.88
C ILE A 225 7.74 3.72 -10.27
N PHE A 226 6.72 2.86 -10.32
CA PHE A 226 5.82 2.72 -11.47
C PHE A 226 4.48 3.33 -11.13
N HIS A 227 3.97 4.24 -11.97
CA HIS A 227 2.65 4.83 -11.78
C HIS A 227 1.98 5.15 -13.12
N GLY A 228 0.69 4.86 -13.19
CA GLY A 228 -0.11 5.17 -14.37
C GLY A 228 -0.68 6.59 -14.30
N ASN A 229 -0.66 7.32 -15.41
CA ASN A 229 -1.20 8.69 -15.43
C ASN A 229 -2.73 8.76 -15.49
N ASP A 230 -3.42 7.61 -15.62
CA ASP A 230 -4.88 7.48 -15.54
C ASP A 230 -5.31 6.69 -14.26
N ASP A 231 -4.53 6.81 -13.19
CA ASP A 231 -4.85 6.16 -11.91
C ASP A 231 -5.97 6.90 -11.17
N GLY A 232 -7.18 6.33 -11.22
CA GLY A 232 -8.36 6.88 -10.55
C GLY A 232 -8.46 6.57 -9.05
N VAL A 233 -7.50 5.81 -8.48
CA VAL A 233 -7.48 5.46 -7.05
C VAL A 233 -6.42 6.26 -6.30
N ILE A 234 -5.22 6.34 -6.82
CA ILE A 234 -4.16 7.21 -6.28
C ILE A 234 -3.81 8.20 -7.38
N PRO A 235 -4.24 9.46 -7.26
CA PRO A 235 -3.96 10.46 -8.29
C PRO A 235 -2.46 10.53 -8.62
N TYR A 236 -2.15 10.64 -9.90
CA TYR A 236 -0.75 10.70 -10.38
C TYR A 236 0.09 11.70 -9.60
N ASP A 237 -0.43 12.91 -9.38
CA ASP A 237 0.27 13.98 -8.65
C ASP A 237 0.54 13.61 -7.19
N ASN A 238 -0.31 12.78 -6.56
CA ASN A 238 -0.09 12.31 -5.19
C ASN A 238 1.19 11.47 -5.12
N SER A 239 1.35 10.54 -6.05
CA SER A 239 2.56 9.72 -6.18
C SER A 239 3.76 10.54 -6.67
N HIS A 240 3.57 11.40 -7.66
CA HIS A 240 4.65 12.17 -8.27
C HIS A 240 5.34 13.11 -7.29
N LYS A 241 4.65 13.57 -6.22
CA LYS A 241 5.27 14.32 -5.10
C LYS A 241 6.47 13.59 -4.49
N LEU A 242 6.51 12.25 -4.55
CA LEU A 242 7.60 11.45 -4.00
C LEU A 242 8.94 11.70 -4.69
N THR A 243 8.93 12.15 -5.95
CA THR A 243 10.16 12.49 -6.70
C THR A 243 11.00 13.58 -6.03
N LYS A 244 10.35 14.44 -5.22
CA LYS A 244 11.05 15.45 -4.40
C LYS A 244 11.96 14.84 -3.31
N LYS A 245 11.84 13.54 -3.07
CA LYS A 245 12.64 12.77 -2.11
C LYS A 245 13.68 11.87 -2.77
N PHE A 246 13.77 11.91 -4.08
CA PHE A 246 14.68 11.08 -4.84
C PHE A 246 16.14 11.48 -4.64
N LYS A 247 16.99 10.47 -4.58
CA LYS A 247 18.46 10.56 -4.63
C LYS A 247 18.96 10.07 -5.99
N GLN A 248 20.24 10.19 -6.20
CA GLN A 248 20.87 9.69 -7.42
C GLN A 248 20.61 8.18 -7.59
N GLY A 249 20.15 7.79 -8.76
CA GLY A 249 19.80 6.41 -9.12
C GLY A 249 18.34 6.03 -8.86
N ASP A 250 17.54 6.93 -8.28
CA ASP A 250 16.09 6.75 -8.17
C ASP A 250 15.38 7.14 -9.48
N GLU A 251 14.27 6.49 -9.76
CA GLU A 251 13.57 6.57 -11.04
C GLU A 251 12.05 6.56 -10.86
N PHE A 252 11.36 7.45 -11.58
CA PHE A 252 9.89 7.45 -11.67
C PHE A 252 9.49 7.11 -13.11
N ILE A 253 8.74 6.03 -13.28
CA ILE A 253 8.32 5.51 -14.58
C ILE A 253 6.83 5.71 -14.73
N THR A 254 6.47 6.65 -15.59
CA THR A 254 5.07 6.88 -15.95
C THR A 254 4.63 5.83 -16.97
N ILE A 255 3.50 5.18 -16.70
CA ILE A 255 2.82 4.30 -17.63
C ILE A 255 1.65 5.08 -18.24
N GLU A 256 1.80 5.47 -19.50
CA GLU A 256 0.79 6.22 -20.22
C GLU A 256 -0.50 5.44 -20.34
N ASN A 257 -1.63 6.07 -19.99
CA ASN A 257 -2.97 5.48 -19.92
C ASN A 257 -3.08 4.31 -18.92
N GLY A 258 -2.09 4.14 -18.06
CA GLY A 258 -2.12 3.15 -16.99
C GLY A 258 -3.04 3.61 -15.85
N GLY A 259 -3.92 2.71 -15.41
CA GLY A 259 -4.73 2.87 -14.22
C GLY A 259 -4.13 2.14 -13.02
N HIS A 260 -4.85 2.14 -11.89
CA HIS A 260 -4.36 1.58 -10.64
C HIS A 260 -4.06 0.06 -10.67
N ASN A 261 -4.81 -0.71 -11.44
CA ASN A 261 -4.76 -2.17 -11.37
C ASN A 261 -4.25 -2.85 -12.64
N ASN A 262 -3.98 -2.13 -13.70
CA ASN A 262 -3.67 -2.68 -15.02
C ASN A 262 -2.26 -2.39 -15.51
N LEU A 263 -1.33 -1.91 -14.68
CA LEU A 263 0.06 -1.65 -15.12
C LEU A 263 0.72 -2.89 -15.71
N ASN A 264 0.34 -4.06 -15.23
CA ASN A 264 0.80 -5.35 -15.75
C ASN A 264 0.26 -5.69 -17.16
N ASP A 265 -0.63 -4.91 -17.74
CA ASP A 265 -1.13 -5.10 -19.10
C ASP A 265 -0.26 -4.33 -20.12
N PHE A 266 0.69 -3.52 -19.65
CA PHE A 266 1.54 -2.68 -20.49
C PHE A 266 2.94 -3.29 -20.71
N ALA A 267 3.34 -3.40 -21.97
CA ALA A 267 4.65 -3.92 -22.32
C ALA A 267 5.81 -3.14 -21.69
N VAL A 268 5.69 -1.82 -21.61
CA VAL A 268 6.72 -0.94 -21.01
C VAL A 268 6.94 -1.27 -19.53
N PHE A 269 5.90 -1.62 -18.79
CA PHE A 269 6.01 -2.07 -17.39
C PHE A 269 6.89 -3.32 -17.30
N HIS A 270 6.61 -4.35 -18.11
CA HIS A 270 7.35 -5.60 -18.09
C HIS A 270 8.80 -5.41 -18.56
N GLN A 271 9.02 -4.68 -19.66
CA GLN A 271 10.36 -4.41 -20.17
C GLN A 271 11.23 -3.74 -19.11
N LYS A 272 10.68 -2.73 -18.44
CA LYS A 272 11.41 -1.99 -17.41
C LYS A 272 11.63 -2.85 -16.16
N LEU A 273 10.61 -3.57 -15.70
CA LEU A 273 10.74 -4.47 -14.55
C LEU A 273 11.77 -5.57 -14.83
N ASP A 274 11.74 -6.22 -16.00
CA ASP A 274 12.71 -7.25 -16.39
C ASP A 274 14.12 -6.68 -16.45
N SER A 275 14.29 -5.45 -16.96
CA SER A 275 15.59 -4.75 -16.95
C SER A 275 16.11 -4.57 -15.52
N LEU A 276 15.26 -4.06 -14.58
CA LEU A 276 15.64 -3.85 -13.18
C LEU A 276 16.03 -5.16 -12.47
N LEU A 277 15.34 -6.25 -12.78
CA LEU A 277 15.59 -7.57 -12.20
C LEU A 277 16.88 -8.23 -12.74
N ASN A 278 17.39 -7.80 -13.88
CA ASN A 278 18.57 -8.34 -14.54
C ASN A 278 19.83 -7.46 -14.42
N ILE A 279 19.76 -6.32 -13.72
CA ILE A 279 20.94 -5.55 -13.34
C ILE A 279 21.81 -6.39 -12.38
N LYS A 280 23.09 -6.56 -12.78
CA LYS A 280 24.11 -7.29 -11.99
C LYS A 280 24.53 -6.50 -10.76
#